data_8a435921b63e0b8c92b5931c939268de
#
_entry.id   8a435921b63e0b8c92b5931c939268de
#
_cell.length_a   1.000
_cell.length_b   1.000
_cell.length_c   1.000
_cell.angle_alpha   90.00
_cell.angle_beta   90.00
_cell.angle_gamma   90.00
#
_symmetry.space_group_name_H-M   'P 1'
#
loop_
_entity.id
_entity.type
_entity.pdbx_description
1 polymer ?
#
loop_
_entity_poly.entity_id
_entity_poly.type
_entity_poly.pdbx_seq_one_letter_code
_entity_poly.pdbx_strand_id
1 'polypeptide(L)'
;VRLSVVIPAHNEETYLPSTLKALARQTFPPDEVIVVDNASTDRTAQVAEAFGARVVHCGRKGVAFARQAGLLAARGEWVAMTDADSLPTPTWLERLMARREGAVALYGPLRFYGVSPLEAAFSEWGYRAFLHLMALLRRPNLAGANMMFLREAALRVGGFPEVEAREDVLLGYALARLGPVRYVPDALVLTSARRLKRGWVPFLLQQLKNLLGRPEGYFEDGGRGR
;
A
#
# COMPACT_ATOMS: atom_id res chain seq x y z
N VAL A 1 -3.34 -14.57 -16.62
CA VAL A 1 -2.82 -13.32 -16.06
C VAL A 1 -2.30 -13.62 -14.67
N ARG A 2 -1.01 -13.43 -14.42
CA ARG A 2 -0.40 -13.68 -13.10
C ARG A 2 -0.47 -12.44 -12.24
N LEU A 3 -0.78 -12.62 -10.95
CA LEU A 3 -0.88 -11.56 -9.96
C LEU A 3 0.09 -11.79 -8.81
N SER A 4 1.00 -10.83 -8.58
CA SER A 4 1.83 -10.79 -7.38
C SER A 4 1.24 -9.82 -6.37
N VAL A 5 1.25 -10.17 -5.08
CA VAL A 5 1.01 -9.23 -3.99
C VAL A 5 2.33 -8.92 -3.29
N VAL A 6 2.64 -7.65 -3.10
CA VAL A 6 3.85 -7.16 -2.43
C VAL A 6 3.48 -6.42 -1.16
N ILE A 7 4.15 -6.76 -0.08
CA ILE A 7 3.96 -6.18 1.27
C ILE A 7 5.32 -5.67 1.77
N PRO A 8 5.56 -4.36 1.79
CA PRO A 8 6.73 -3.80 2.49
C PRO A 8 6.52 -3.93 4.00
N ALA A 9 7.54 -4.41 4.72
CA ALA A 9 7.46 -4.64 6.16
C ALA A 9 8.74 -4.19 6.87
N HIS A 10 8.61 -3.49 7.98
CA HIS A 10 9.71 -3.12 8.88
C HIS A 10 9.23 -3.22 10.32
N ASN A 11 9.73 -4.24 11.06
CA ASN A 11 9.33 -4.54 12.43
C ASN A 11 7.80 -4.72 12.58
N GLU A 12 7.25 -5.65 11.81
CA GLU A 12 5.81 -5.91 11.69
C GLU A 12 5.41 -7.32 12.18
N GLU A 13 6.23 -7.98 13.01
CA GLU A 13 5.93 -9.34 13.51
C GLU A 13 4.54 -9.46 14.15
N THR A 14 4.02 -8.37 14.74
CA THR A 14 2.72 -8.35 15.42
C THR A 14 1.54 -8.23 14.45
N TYR A 15 1.65 -7.43 13.39
CA TYR A 15 0.54 -7.11 12.48
C TYR A 15 0.51 -7.97 11.23
N LEU A 16 1.67 -8.32 10.70
CA LEU A 16 1.83 -9.09 9.47
C LEU A 16 1.02 -10.40 9.43
N PRO A 17 0.89 -11.20 10.54
CA PRO A 17 0.07 -12.41 10.52
C PRO A 17 -1.38 -12.15 10.11
N SER A 18 -1.99 -11.05 10.56
CA SER A 18 -3.37 -10.71 10.24
C SER A 18 -3.53 -10.30 8.77
N THR A 19 -2.57 -9.58 8.23
CA THR A 19 -2.51 -9.20 6.81
C THR A 19 -2.40 -10.45 5.91
N LEU A 20 -1.49 -11.38 6.25
CA LEU A 20 -1.30 -12.62 5.49
C LEU A 20 -2.54 -13.53 5.56
N LYS A 21 -3.22 -13.62 6.71
CA LYS A 21 -4.51 -14.31 6.84
C LYS A 21 -5.60 -13.68 5.97
N ALA A 22 -5.65 -12.36 5.87
CA ALA A 22 -6.62 -11.66 5.01
C ALA A 22 -6.34 -11.95 3.52
N LEU A 23 -5.08 -12.04 3.11
CA LEU A 23 -4.70 -12.43 1.74
C LEU A 23 -5.03 -13.88 1.44
N ALA A 24 -4.86 -14.80 2.39
CA ALA A 24 -5.23 -16.21 2.23
C ALA A 24 -6.75 -16.43 2.05
N ARG A 25 -7.59 -15.44 2.41
CA ARG A 25 -9.05 -15.47 2.26
C ARG A 25 -9.57 -14.75 1.03
N GLN A 26 -8.69 -14.33 0.12
CA GLN A 26 -9.12 -13.64 -1.10
C GLN A 26 -9.94 -14.58 -2.01
N THR A 27 -11.07 -14.09 -2.52
CA THR A 27 -11.92 -14.82 -3.51
C THR A 27 -11.20 -14.99 -4.84
N PHE A 28 -10.27 -14.10 -5.15
CA PHE A 28 -9.31 -14.23 -6.24
C PHE A 28 -7.90 -14.36 -5.63
N PRO A 29 -7.35 -15.57 -5.47
CA PRO A 29 -6.06 -15.75 -4.83
C PRO A 29 -4.92 -15.21 -5.72
N PRO A 30 -3.90 -14.57 -5.14
CA PRO A 30 -2.71 -14.19 -5.89
C PRO A 30 -1.85 -15.43 -6.22
N ASP A 31 -1.08 -15.35 -7.32
CA ASP A 31 -0.13 -16.42 -7.70
C ASP A 31 1.10 -16.44 -6.80
N GLU A 32 1.47 -15.29 -6.21
CA GLU A 32 2.54 -15.18 -5.21
C GLU A 32 2.28 -14.04 -4.23
N VAL A 33 2.74 -14.23 -3.00
CA VAL A 33 2.82 -13.17 -1.99
C VAL A 33 4.28 -12.96 -1.65
N ILE A 34 4.72 -11.71 -1.75
CA ILE A 34 6.09 -11.27 -1.45
C ILE A 34 6.05 -10.34 -0.25
N VAL A 35 6.76 -10.67 0.80
CA VAL A 35 7.03 -9.77 1.91
C VAL A 35 8.44 -9.22 1.74
N VAL A 36 8.56 -7.91 1.65
CA VAL A 36 9.85 -7.24 1.60
C VAL A 36 10.25 -6.84 3.00
N ASP A 37 11.15 -7.61 3.58
CA ASP A 37 11.74 -7.31 4.88
C ASP A 37 12.73 -6.16 4.75
N ASN A 38 12.33 -4.98 5.20
CA ASN A 38 13.09 -3.75 5.08
C ASN A 38 13.91 -3.47 6.35
N ALA A 39 14.99 -4.23 6.51
CA ALA A 39 15.91 -4.10 7.64
C ALA A 39 15.22 -4.26 9.00
N SER A 40 14.33 -5.25 9.15
CA SER A 40 13.70 -5.55 10.44
C SER A 40 14.70 -6.13 11.43
N THR A 41 14.46 -5.87 12.70
CA THR A 41 15.24 -6.42 13.85
C THR A 41 14.43 -7.40 14.69
N ASP A 42 13.15 -7.58 14.36
CA ASP A 42 12.22 -8.54 14.96
C ASP A 42 12.06 -9.81 14.09
N ARG A 43 11.04 -10.61 14.34
CA ARG A 43 10.77 -11.85 13.60
C ARG A 43 9.90 -11.66 12.35
N THR A 44 9.88 -10.47 11.75
CA THR A 44 9.04 -10.17 10.57
C THR A 44 9.29 -11.17 9.44
N ALA A 45 10.55 -11.44 9.08
CA ALA A 45 10.89 -12.38 8.01
C ALA A 45 10.43 -13.81 8.31
N GLN A 46 10.68 -14.29 9.53
CA GLN A 46 10.28 -15.64 9.96
C GLN A 46 8.74 -15.80 9.95
N VAL A 47 8.02 -14.76 10.36
CA VAL A 47 6.56 -14.74 10.29
C VAL A 47 6.09 -14.86 8.84
N ALA A 48 6.69 -14.11 7.91
CA ALA A 48 6.34 -14.17 6.49
C ALA A 48 6.56 -15.57 5.92
N GLU A 49 7.72 -16.19 6.19
CA GLU A 49 8.06 -17.54 5.75
C GLU A 49 7.09 -18.59 6.30
N ALA A 50 6.71 -18.49 7.58
CA ALA A 50 5.77 -19.40 8.23
C ALA A 50 4.37 -19.39 7.59
N PHE A 51 3.97 -18.28 6.94
CA PHE A 51 2.75 -18.16 6.15
C PHE A 51 2.92 -18.51 4.68
N GLY A 52 4.10 -18.98 4.25
CA GLY A 52 4.38 -19.36 2.86
C GLY A 52 4.62 -18.18 1.92
N ALA A 53 4.84 -16.98 2.44
CA ALA A 53 5.23 -15.84 1.63
C ALA A 53 6.70 -15.92 1.23
N ARG A 54 7.02 -15.44 0.02
CA ARG A 54 8.40 -15.29 -0.40
C ARG A 54 9.00 -14.03 0.23
N VAL A 55 10.06 -14.19 1.00
CA VAL A 55 10.77 -13.07 1.64
C VAL A 55 11.82 -12.50 0.69
N VAL A 56 11.85 -11.18 0.59
CA VAL A 56 12.90 -10.41 -0.11
C VAL A 56 13.52 -9.44 0.90
N HIS A 57 14.80 -9.55 1.13
CA HIS A 57 15.52 -8.66 2.04
C HIS A 57 15.92 -7.36 1.34
N CYS A 58 15.61 -6.23 1.95
CA CYS A 58 16.00 -4.90 1.50
C CYS A 58 16.75 -4.19 2.63
N GLY A 59 18.08 -4.14 2.53
CA GLY A 59 18.96 -3.56 3.57
C GLY A 59 18.90 -2.03 3.64
N ARG A 60 18.45 -1.36 2.56
CA ARG A 60 18.29 0.09 2.55
C ARG A 60 16.94 0.46 3.14
N LYS A 61 16.96 1.06 4.33
CA LYS A 61 15.74 1.44 5.07
C LYS A 61 14.95 2.52 4.34
N GLY A 62 13.64 2.32 4.22
CA GLY A 62 12.69 3.25 3.61
C GLY A 62 11.64 2.53 2.77
N VAL A 63 10.39 3.00 2.85
CA VAL A 63 9.24 2.36 2.18
C VAL A 63 9.39 2.35 0.65
N ALA A 64 9.95 3.41 0.07
CA ALA A 64 10.19 3.49 -1.37
C ALA A 64 11.16 2.39 -1.84
N PHE A 65 12.24 2.13 -1.08
CA PHE A 65 13.19 1.05 -1.39
C PHE A 65 12.57 -0.32 -1.25
N ALA A 66 11.77 -0.53 -0.21
CA ALA A 66 11.07 -1.79 -0.01
C ALA A 66 10.07 -2.05 -1.14
N ARG A 67 9.26 -1.06 -1.55
CA ARG A 67 8.32 -1.18 -2.66
C ARG A 67 9.04 -1.42 -4.00
N GLN A 68 10.14 -0.71 -4.24
CA GLN A 68 10.97 -0.93 -5.44
C GLN A 68 11.56 -2.35 -5.46
N ALA A 69 12.11 -2.83 -4.36
CA ALA A 69 12.63 -4.19 -4.27
C ALA A 69 11.54 -5.24 -4.54
N GLY A 70 10.34 -5.02 -4.01
CA GLY A 70 9.19 -5.88 -4.26
C GLY A 70 8.73 -5.85 -5.72
N LEU A 71 8.67 -4.68 -6.36
CA LEU A 71 8.36 -4.53 -7.78
C LEU A 71 9.36 -5.30 -8.66
N LEU A 72 10.65 -5.19 -8.37
CA LEU A 72 11.70 -5.88 -9.12
C LEU A 72 11.63 -7.41 -8.93
N ALA A 73 11.31 -7.86 -7.71
CA ALA A 73 11.19 -9.27 -7.36
C ALA A 73 9.90 -9.93 -7.88
N ALA A 74 8.83 -9.16 -8.09
CA ALA A 74 7.54 -9.67 -8.57
C ALA A 74 7.65 -10.34 -9.93
N ARG A 75 6.91 -11.44 -10.12
CA ARG A 75 6.86 -12.24 -11.35
C ARG A 75 5.52 -12.12 -12.08
N GLY A 76 4.52 -11.56 -11.41
CA GLY A 76 3.20 -11.33 -11.97
C GLY A 76 3.21 -10.26 -13.05
N GLU A 77 2.30 -10.36 -13.99
CA GLU A 77 1.99 -9.31 -14.95
C GLU A 77 1.39 -8.08 -14.24
N TRP A 78 0.53 -8.38 -13.25
CA TRP A 78 -0.03 -7.39 -12.33
C TRP A 78 0.63 -7.49 -10.97
N VAL A 79 0.85 -6.34 -10.34
CA VAL A 79 1.39 -6.23 -8.99
C VAL A 79 0.40 -5.44 -8.15
N ALA A 80 -0.16 -6.07 -7.12
CA ALA A 80 -0.94 -5.40 -6.08
C ALA A 80 -0.06 -5.13 -4.87
N MET A 81 -0.27 -4.01 -4.19
CA MET A 81 0.44 -3.66 -2.97
C MET A 81 -0.53 -3.36 -1.84
N THR A 82 -0.15 -3.80 -0.66
CA THR A 82 -0.82 -3.49 0.61
C THR A 82 0.24 -3.38 1.72
N ASP A 83 -0.08 -2.68 2.81
CA ASP A 83 0.86 -2.51 3.92
C ASP A 83 0.76 -3.70 4.90
N ALA A 84 1.83 -3.93 5.69
CA ALA A 84 1.93 -5.05 6.63
C ALA A 84 0.94 -4.99 7.81
N ASP A 85 0.31 -3.84 8.03
CA ASP A 85 -0.73 -3.59 9.03
C ASP A 85 -2.11 -3.33 8.41
N SER A 86 -2.32 -3.79 7.19
CA SER A 86 -3.57 -3.61 6.45
C SER A 86 -4.31 -4.93 6.27
N LEU A 87 -5.64 -4.85 6.25
CA LEU A 87 -6.55 -5.99 6.12
C LEU A 87 -7.39 -5.83 4.85
N PRO A 88 -6.93 -6.34 3.70
CA PRO A 88 -7.73 -6.37 2.49
C PRO A 88 -9.04 -7.12 2.71
N THR A 89 -10.16 -6.57 2.21
CA THR A 89 -11.44 -7.30 2.24
C THR A 89 -11.38 -8.56 1.35
N PRO A 90 -12.18 -9.60 1.61
CA PRO A 90 -12.09 -10.86 0.87
C PRO A 90 -12.21 -10.74 -0.65
N THR A 91 -12.92 -9.73 -1.16
CA THR A 91 -13.11 -9.48 -2.59
C THR A 91 -12.17 -8.42 -3.17
N TRP A 92 -11.18 -7.95 -2.42
CA TRP A 92 -10.29 -6.86 -2.82
C TRP A 92 -9.61 -7.11 -4.18
N LEU A 93 -8.89 -8.23 -4.31
CA LEU A 93 -8.19 -8.58 -5.54
C LEU A 93 -9.17 -8.88 -6.69
N GLU A 94 -10.29 -9.54 -6.40
CA GLU A 94 -11.34 -9.80 -7.39
C GLU A 94 -11.87 -8.47 -7.99
N ARG A 95 -12.15 -7.47 -7.14
CA ARG A 95 -12.67 -6.16 -7.57
C ARG A 95 -11.68 -5.39 -8.43
N LEU A 96 -10.39 -5.43 -8.05
CA LEU A 96 -9.33 -4.82 -8.84
C LEU A 96 -9.17 -5.54 -10.17
N MET A 97 -9.06 -6.87 -10.15
CA MET A 97 -8.86 -7.69 -11.35
C MET A 97 -10.03 -7.59 -12.33
N ALA A 98 -11.27 -7.49 -11.86
CA ALA A 98 -12.46 -7.34 -12.71
C ALA A 98 -12.44 -6.01 -13.52
N ARG A 99 -11.73 -4.99 -13.06
CA ARG A 99 -11.68 -3.67 -13.70
C ARG A 99 -10.34 -3.34 -14.36
N ARG A 100 -9.45 -4.34 -14.49
CA ARG A 100 -8.09 -4.13 -15.01
C ARG A 100 -8.00 -3.85 -16.50
N GLU A 101 -8.98 -4.33 -17.28
CA GLU A 101 -8.92 -4.28 -18.74
C GLU A 101 -8.78 -2.85 -19.25
N GLY A 102 -7.77 -2.58 -20.07
CA GLY A 102 -7.47 -1.24 -20.60
C GLY A 102 -6.93 -0.24 -19.57
N ALA A 103 -6.66 -0.67 -18.32
CA ALA A 103 -6.02 0.19 -17.32
C ALA A 103 -4.52 -0.14 -17.20
N VAL A 104 -3.71 0.83 -16.77
CA VAL A 104 -2.32 0.63 -16.38
C VAL A 104 -2.14 0.52 -14.86
N ALA A 105 -3.07 1.11 -14.11
CA ALA A 105 -3.12 1.00 -12.65
C ALA A 105 -4.55 1.14 -12.13
N LEU A 106 -4.78 0.61 -10.92
CA LEU A 106 -6.04 0.69 -10.20
C LEU A 106 -5.74 0.97 -8.72
N TYR A 107 -6.67 1.62 -8.03
CA TYR A 107 -6.57 1.89 -6.61
C TYR A 107 -7.95 1.97 -5.98
N GLY A 108 -8.02 1.72 -4.68
CA GLY A 108 -9.27 1.70 -3.94
C GLY A 108 -9.24 2.53 -2.67
N PRO A 109 -10.37 2.63 -1.96
CA PRO A 109 -10.48 3.37 -0.73
C PRO A 109 -9.82 2.62 0.44
N LEU A 110 -9.52 3.39 1.50
CA LEU A 110 -9.06 2.91 2.79
C LEU A 110 -10.09 3.22 3.87
N ARG A 111 -10.18 2.34 4.87
CA ARG A 111 -10.92 2.56 6.10
C ARG A 111 -10.01 2.25 7.29
N PHE A 112 -10.00 3.12 8.29
CA PHE A 112 -9.22 2.87 9.50
C PHE A 112 -9.93 1.86 10.41
N TYR A 113 -9.14 0.93 10.97
CA TYR A 113 -9.56 0.11 12.11
C TYR A 113 -8.74 0.46 13.35
N GLY A 114 -9.24 0.09 14.55
CA GLY A 114 -8.63 0.45 15.82
C GLY A 114 -9.02 1.86 16.31
N VAL A 115 -10.06 2.44 15.74
CA VAL A 115 -10.74 3.68 16.15
C VAL A 115 -12.23 3.40 16.37
N SER A 116 -12.98 4.37 16.91
CA SER A 116 -14.42 4.21 17.08
C SER A 116 -15.12 4.01 15.72
N PRO A 117 -16.29 3.31 15.68
CA PRO A 117 -17.04 3.11 14.44
C PRO A 117 -17.42 4.41 13.72
N LEU A 118 -17.72 5.48 14.47
CA LEU A 118 -18.05 6.79 13.91
C LEU A 118 -16.83 7.45 13.26
N GLU A 119 -15.67 7.41 13.92
CA GLU A 119 -14.42 7.92 13.35
C GLU A 119 -14.00 7.15 12.10
N ALA A 120 -14.14 5.81 12.12
CA ALA A 120 -13.87 4.96 10.97
C ALA A 120 -14.78 5.32 9.78
N ALA A 121 -16.09 5.46 10.02
CA ALA A 121 -17.05 5.81 8.98
C ALA A 121 -16.82 7.22 8.42
N PHE A 122 -16.58 8.20 9.29
CA PHE A 122 -16.33 9.58 8.87
C PHE A 122 -15.04 9.73 8.07
N SER A 123 -13.97 9.09 8.52
CA SER A 123 -12.68 9.09 7.79
C SER A 123 -12.79 8.39 6.44
N GLU A 124 -13.50 7.25 6.37
CA GLU A 124 -13.76 6.56 5.10
C GLU A 124 -14.54 7.43 4.13
N TRP A 125 -15.64 8.05 4.61
CA TRP A 125 -16.46 8.92 3.77
C TRP A 125 -15.66 10.10 3.22
N GLY A 126 -14.91 10.80 4.07
CA GLY A 126 -14.07 11.92 3.66
C GLY A 126 -12.98 11.50 2.67
N TYR A 127 -12.34 10.36 2.91
CA TYR A 127 -11.32 9.84 2.00
C TYR A 127 -11.91 9.40 0.65
N ARG A 128 -13.08 8.74 0.63
CA ARG A 128 -13.79 8.40 -0.60
C ARG A 128 -14.19 9.63 -1.41
N ALA A 129 -14.72 10.68 -0.75
CA ALA A 129 -15.05 11.94 -1.40
C ALA A 129 -13.81 12.60 -2.02
N PHE A 130 -12.68 12.60 -1.28
CA PHE A 130 -11.40 13.06 -1.79
C PHE A 130 -10.94 12.27 -3.02
N LEU A 131 -10.98 10.93 -2.97
CA LEU A 131 -10.56 10.09 -4.10
C LEU A 131 -11.45 10.30 -5.33
N HIS A 132 -12.77 10.45 -5.15
CA HIS A 132 -13.67 10.77 -6.27
C HIS A 132 -13.36 12.13 -6.90
N LEU A 133 -13.10 13.16 -6.07
CA LEU A 133 -12.70 14.47 -6.56
C LEU A 133 -11.37 14.40 -7.33
N MET A 134 -10.38 13.71 -6.79
CA MET A 134 -9.09 13.55 -7.46
C MET A 134 -9.20 12.76 -8.77
N ALA A 135 -10.04 11.73 -8.81
CA ALA A 135 -10.33 10.99 -10.04
C ALA A 135 -10.99 11.87 -11.10
N LEU A 136 -11.97 12.71 -10.69
CA LEU A 136 -12.63 13.68 -11.58
C LEU A 136 -11.63 14.72 -12.15
N LEU A 137 -10.68 15.16 -11.32
CA LEU A 137 -9.62 16.08 -11.74
C LEU A 137 -8.50 15.39 -12.53
N ARG A 138 -8.63 14.10 -12.85
CA ARG A 138 -7.61 13.27 -13.52
C ARG A 138 -6.25 13.28 -12.79
N ARG A 139 -6.28 13.41 -11.47
CA ARG A 139 -5.11 13.34 -10.58
C ARG A 139 -5.21 12.08 -9.71
N PRO A 140 -4.79 10.89 -10.21
CA PRO A 140 -4.91 9.67 -9.45
C PRO A 140 -4.09 9.77 -8.15
N ASN A 141 -4.69 9.38 -7.04
CA ASN A 141 -4.03 9.38 -5.74
C ASN A 141 -3.88 7.93 -5.26
N LEU A 142 -2.86 7.24 -5.80
CA LEU A 142 -2.54 5.90 -5.35
C LEU A 142 -2.10 5.94 -3.89
N ALA A 143 -2.52 4.93 -3.15
CA ALA A 143 -2.05 4.69 -1.79
C ALA A 143 -1.37 3.32 -1.73
N GLY A 144 -0.17 3.26 -1.17
CA GLY A 144 0.61 2.04 -1.09
C GLY A 144 -0.08 0.87 -0.40
N ALA A 145 -1.04 1.18 0.49
CA ALA A 145 -1.87 0.18 1.15
C ALA A 145 -2.98 -0.41 0.25
N ASN A 146 -3.32 0.22 -0.88
CA ASN A 146 -4.41 -0.21 -1.76
C ASN A 146 -4.20 0.25 -3.20
N MET A 147 -3.30 -0.40 -3.91
CA MET A 147 -3.04 -0.15 -5.33
C MET A 147 -2.70 -1.43 -6.08
N MET A 148 -2.95 -1.45 -7.38
CA MET A 148 -2.54 -2.49 -8.31
C MET A 148 -2.12 -1.85 -9.64
N PHE A 149 -1.09 -2.36 -10.29
CA PHE A 149 -0.59 -1.81 -11.54
C PHE A 149 0.08 -2.87 -12.42
N LEU A 150 0.17 -2.60 -13.72
CA LEU A 150 0.95 -3.40 -14.66
C LEU A 150 2.43 -3.29 -14.31
N ARG A 151 3.06 -4.44 -14.05
CA ARG A 151 4.48 -4.50 -13.68
C ARG A 151 5.38 -3.84 -14.75
N GLU A 152 5.14 -4.16 -16.01
CA GLU A 152 5.92 -3.60 -17.13
C GLU A 152 5.77 -2.08 -17.22
N ALA A 153 4.54 -1.55 -17.04
CA ALA A 153 4.31 -0.10 -17.04
C ALA A 153 5.06 0.60 -15.90
N ALA A 154 5.03 0.01 -14.69
CA ALA A 154 5.77 0.55 -13.55
C ALA A 154 7.29 0.54 -13.80
N LEU A 155 7.83 -0.55 -14.33
CA LEU A 155 9.26 -0.63 -14.68
C LEU A 155 9.65 0.38 -15.77
N ARG A 156 8.79 0.59 -16.76
CA ARG A 156 9.01 1.55 -17.85
C ARG A 156 9.15 3.00 -17.37
N VAL A 157 8.43 3.36 -16.30
CA VAL A 157 8.54 4.70 -15.70
C VAL A 157 9.61 4.80 -14.61
N GLY A 158 10.41 3.75 -14.39
CA GLY A 158 11.49 3.69 -13.41
C GLY A 158 11.08 3.17 -12.03
N GLY A 159 9.81 2.78 -11.84
CA GLY A 159 9.28 2.27 -10.58
C GLY A 159 9.04 3.36 -9.54
N PHE A 160 9.31 3.03 -8.28
CA PHE A 160 9.12 3.96 -7.16
C PHE A 160 10.29 4.93 -7.05
N PRO A 161 10.03 6.25 -7.04
CA PRO A 161 11.09 7.23 -6.86
C PRO A 161 11.67 7.14 -5.43
N GLU A 162 12.96 7.43 -5.32
CA GLU A 162 13.70 7.44 -4.05
C GLU A 162 13.36 8.70 -3.24
N VAL A 163 12.17 8.75 -2.68
CA VAL A 163 11.69 9.85 -1.83
C VAL A 163 11.27 9.32 -0.47
N GLU A 164 11.27 10.16 0.54
CA GLU A 164 10.89 9.78 1.91
C GLU A 164 9.38 9.55 2.07
N ALA A 165 8.56 10.19 1.23
CA ALA A 165 7.10 10.03 1.23
C ALA A 165 6.50 10.32 -0.14
N ARG A 166 5.25 9.83 -0.37
CA ARG A 166 4.46 10.02 -1.61
C ARG A 166 5.01 9.29 -2.85
N GLU A 167 5.86 8.33 -2.66
CA GLU A 167 6.41 7.49 -3.75
C GLU A 167 5.30 6.78 -4.55
N ASP A 168 4.19 6.41 -3.87
CA ASP A 168 2.99 5.81 -4.45
C ASP A 168 2.21 6.79 -5.31
N VAL A 169 1.99 8.01 -4.84
CA VAL A 169 1.31 9.08 -5.60
C VAL A 169 2.13 9.47 -6.82
N LEU A 170 3.44 9.61 -6.67
CA LEU A 170 4.34 9.95 -7.77
C LEU A 170 4.39 8.84 -8.82
N LEU A 171 4.43 7.57 -8.41
CA LEU A 171 4.27 6.45 -9.33
C LEU A 171 2.93 6.54 -10.07
N GLY A 172 1.84 6.85 -9.36
CA GLY A 172 0.51 7.03 -9.97
C GLY A 172 0.48 8.09 -11.06
N TYR A 173 1.13 9.22 -10.84
CA TYR A 173 1.24 10.28 -11.86
C TYR A 173 2.09 9.86 -13.05
N ALA A 174 3.17 9.11 -12.83
CA ALA A 174 4.00 8.58 -13.91
C ALA A 174 3.22 7.55 -14.75
N LEU A 175 2.48 6.64 -14.12
CA LEU A 175 1.65 5.65 -14.79
C LEU A 175 0.50 6.30 -15.59
N ALA A 176 -0.11 7.37 -15.07
CA ALA A 176 -1.17 8.10 -15.76
C ALA A 176 -0.75 8.72 -17.12
N ARG A 177 0.56 8.85 -17.36
CA ARG A 177 1.10 9.26 -18.67
C ARG A 177 1.13 8.11 -19.67
N LEU A 178 1.09 6.87 -19.22
CA LEU A 178 1.10 5.67 -20.07
C LEU A 178 -0.30 5.16 -20.39
N GLY A 179 -1.29 5.46 -19.55
CA GLY A 179 -2.66 5.00 -19.76
C GLY A 179 -3.60 5.26 -18.57
N PRO A 180 -4.83 4.74 -18.64
CA PRO A 180 -5.84 4.98 -17.60
C PRO A 180 -5.43 4.43 -16.23
N VAL A 181 -5.55 5.27 -15.20
CA VAL A 181 -5.46 4.89 -13.79
C VAL A 181 -6.87 4.97 -13.19
N ARG A 182 -7.41 3.84 -12.72
CA ARG A 182 -8.83 3.73 -12.34
C ARG A 182 -9.01 3.68 -10.83
N TYR A 183 -9.94 4.47 -10.34
CA TYR A 183 -10.47 4.35 -8.99
C TYR A 183 -11.53 3.24 -8.93
N VAL A 184 -11.40 2.32 -7.97
CA VAL A 184 -12.28 1.16 -7.75
C VAL A 184 -12.92 1.28 -6.37
N PRO A 185 -14.13 1.88 -6.24
CA PRO A 185 -14.73 2.25 -4.96
C PRO A 185 -15.06 1.07 -4.04
N ASP A 186 -15.25 -0.12 -4.61
CA ASP A 186 -15.60 -1.35 -3.91
C ASP A 186 -14.39 -2.27 -3.59
N ALA A 187 -13.19 -1.89 -4.00
CA ALA A 187 -11.95 -2.56 -3.60
C ALA A 187 -11.42 -1.97 -2.29
N LEU A 188 -12.05 -2.31 -1.17
CA LEU A 188 -11.74 -1.74 0.14
C LEU A 188 -10.61 -2.48 0.84
N VAL A 189 -9.70 -1.71 1.47
CA VAL A 189 -8.70 -2.19 2.41
C VAL A 189 -8.88 -1.48 3.75
N LEU A 190 -8.90 -2.25 4.85
CA LEU A 190 -8.84 -1.68 6.19
C LEU A 190 -7.37 -1.51 6.58
N THR A 191 -7.00 -0.35 7.08
CA THR A 191 -5.63 -0.05 7.51
C THR A 191 -5.58 0.38 8.97
N SER A 192 -4.47 0.08 9.64
CA SER A 192 -4.33 0.37 11.07
C SER A 192 -4.30 1.87 11.34
N ALA A 193 -5.09 2.30 12.33
CA ALA A 193 -5.08 3.66 12.84
C ALA A 193 -3.95 3.93 13.84
N ARG A 194 -2.98 3.02 14.00
CA ARG A 194 -1.89 3.15 15.00
C ARG A 194 -1.10 4.46 14.86
N ARG A 195 -0.97 4.97 13.64
CA ARG A 195 -0.33 6.26 13.37
C ARG A 195 -1.19 7.45 13.79
N LEU A 196 -2.53 7.26 13.87
CA LEU A 196 -3.47 8.27 14.38
C LEU A 196 -3.45 8.38 15.90
N LYS A 197 -2.87 7.42 16.64
CA LYS A 197 -2.77 7.47 18.11
C LYS A 197 -2.01 8.67 18.64
N ARG A 198 -1.23 9.36 17.81
CA ARG A 198 -0.63 10.68 18.11
C ARG A 198 -1.64 11.83 17.97
N GLY A 199 -2.89 11.57 17.62
CA GLY A 199 -3.97 12.53 17.41
C GLY A 199 -4.19 12.93 15.95
N TRP A 200 -5.42 13.37 15.65
CA TRP A 200 -5.82 13.78 14.29
C TRP A 200 -5.08 15.03 13.80
N VAL A 201 -4.78 15.97 14.70
CA VAL A 201 -4.11 17.24 14.34
C VAL A 201 -2.69 16.98 13.86
N PRO A 202 -1.82 16.22 14.57
CA PRO A 202 -0.51 15.84 14.06
C PRO A 202 -0.57 15.07 12.74
N PHE A 203 -1.54 14.17 12.58
CA PHE A 203 -1.72 13.42 11.33
C PHE A 203 -2.08 14.35 10.16
N LEU A 204 -3.06 15.26 10.32
CA LEU A 204 -3.43 16.23 9.30
C LEU A 204 -2.28 17.19 8.97
N LEU A 205 -1.55 17.66 9.96
CA LEU A 205 -0.36 18.51 9.77
C LEU A 205 0.72 17.76 8.99
N GLN A 206 0.90 16.46 9.25
CA GLN A 206 1.81 15.60 8.49
C GLN A 206 1.37 15.48 7.04
N GLN A 207 0.06 15.24 6.78
CA GLN A 207 -0.46 15.19 5.42
C GLN A 207 -0.29 16.52 4.68
N LEU A 208 -0.51 17.65 5.36
CA LEU A 208 -0.29 19.00 4.81
C LEU A 208 1.20 19.24 4.51
N LYS A 209 2.11 18.86 5.41
CA LYS A 209 3.56 18.95 5.16
C LYS A 209 3.97 18.11 3.95
N ASN A 210 3.43 16.89 3.83
CA ASN A 210 3.67 16.01 2.68
C ASN A 210 3.15 16.62 1.39
N LEU A 211 1.99 17.30 1.41
CA LEU A 211 1.43 18.02 0.26
C LEU A 211 2.28 19.24 -0.13
N LEU A 212 2.89 19.93 0.84
CA LEU A 212 3.71 21.13 0.64
C LEU A 212 5.18 20.83 0.30
N GLY A 213 5.54 19.54 0.14
CA GLY A 213 6.88 19.12 -0.27
C GLY A 213 7.94 19.12 0.85
N ARG A 214 7.52 19.02 2.11
CA ARG A 214 8.38 18.77 3.26
C ARG A 214 8.07 17.39 3.86
N PRO A 215 8.46 16.29 3.19
CA PRO A 215 8.14 14.95 3.65
C PRO A 215 8.94 14.60 4.91
N GLU A 216 8.29 13.98 5.88
CA GLU A 216 8.93 13.23 6.96
C GLU A 216 8.76 11.74 6.67
N GLY A 217 9.84 10.94 6.80
CA GLY A 217 9.86 9.53 6.45
C GLY A 217 8.87 8.67 7.25
N TYR A 218 8.36 7.61 6.63
CA TYR A 218 7.38 6.70 7.24
C TYR A 218 7.96 5.76 8.30
N PHE A 219 9.27 5.53 8.28
CA PHE A 219 9.97 4.66 9.23
C PHE A 219 10.77 5.49 10.24
N GLU A 220 10.07 6.10 11.20
CA GLU A 220 10.73 6.60 12.39
C GLU A 220 11.01 5.42 13.34
N ASP A 221 12.26 5.29 13.78
CA ASP A 221 12.60 4.47 14.92
C ASP A 221 11.77 4.96 16.10
N GLY A 222 11.02 4.06 16.74
CA GLY A 222 10.37 4.37 18.00
C GLY A 222 11.42 4.88 18.95
N GLY A 223 11.49 6.20 19.10
CA GLY A 223 12.48 6.86 19.93
C GLY A 223 12.46 6.22 21.31
N ARG A 224 13.55 5.60 21.70
CA ARG A 224 13.82 5.28 23.09
C ARG A 224 13.82 6.63 23.82
N GLY A 225 12.71 6.90 24.49
CA GLY A 225 12.68 7.97 25.45
C GLY A 225 13.82 7.77 26.46
N ARG A 226 14.58 8.79 26.65
CA ARG A 226 15.37 8.97 27.87
C ARG A 226 14.42 9.32 29.01
#